data_136dfe395d372e494b8bf7a403e15ca6
#
_entry.id   136dfe395d372e494b8bf7a403e15ca6
#
_cell.length_a   1.000
_cell.length_b   1.000
_cell.length_c   1.000
_cell.angle_alpha   90.00
_cell.angle_beta   90.00
_cell.angle_gamma   90.00
#
_symmetry.space_group_name_H-M   'P 1'
#
loop_
_entity.id
_entity.type
_entity.pdbx_description
1 polymer ?
#
loop_
_entity_poly.entity_id
_entity_poly.type
_entity_poly.pdbx_seq_one_letter_code
_entity_poly.pdbx_strand_id
1 'polypeptide(L)'
;MKASVDELLLKINIVDVVSQYVKLRKGGKDFMGLCPFHREKTPSFTVSPEKQIFYCFGCKEGGNAISFIMKYENLTFIEAIEHLGRQYGIEVERKGDRKKAGHYDALERLCEYYQEGLKQTAAAREYLEKRGISGDIIEEFRLGYSIRTRGALRAALNNTGIPSDIFLSTGIVRVKENQFYDMFGGRIVIPIIDVNKRVIGFGGRTLDKDGMPKYVNSPESSVFLKRNSLFGIDRTKRHIADQDEVFIVEGYFDLIALYRAGIKNAVSTLGTSVTEGQIGKLRNYTENITLMLDGDPAGIKSALRLIGLFAEMDVNGMMITLPEGHDPDSFVREKGAGPLSEIMKNKKPILDFYFDHYSEKEAMSTIQGKQVFIMQVMPHIGAIRDNIKRQLYIKRLSQLTGVDEEHFAPKRIYEAGNGTQKADPVKAVIEKKVISACIARPELLQHFHGKEVLHYIKNADVREIMAKMVTCFEQDNTLNVRDFIEILDKEDLRTLVLDAAFDHIPENADDPEKVFMDYFRHIERQFFREKSKKITEKLAEAEGKGDAAAITELLEQKKQVLTHIKK
;
A
#
# COMPACT_ATOMS: atom_id res chain seq x y z
N MET A 1 8.82 -32.45 -1.58
CA MET A 1 7.57 -31.79 -1.10
C MET A 1 7.86 -30.30 -1.03
N LYS A 2 6.99 -29.46 -1.57
CA LYS A 2 7.14 -28.01 -1.43
C LYS A 2 6.60 -27.59 -0.08
N ALA A 3 7.34 -26.74 0.62
CA ALA A 3 6.98 -26.28 1.96
C ALA A 3 5.90 -25.18 1.93
N SER A 4 5.07 -25.06 2.96
CA SER A 4 4.21 -23.89 3.17
C SER A 4 5.04 -22.69 3.64
N VAL A 5 4.45 -21.48 3.67
CA VAL A 5 5.11 -20.29 4.24
C VAL A 5 5.45 -20.51 5.71
N ASP A 6 4.55 -21.17 6.45
CA ASP A 6 4.76 -21.50 7.86
C ASP A 6 5.92 -22.49 8.03
N GLU A 7 6.01 -23.52 7.18
CA GLU A 7 7.14 -24.44 7.17
C GLU A 7 8.46 -23.77 6.79
N LEU A 8 8.45 -22.76 5.91
CA LEU A 8 9.62 -21.92 5.65
C LEU A 8 10.04 -21.19 6.93
N LEU A 9 9.12 -20.49 7.58
CA LEU A 9 9.38 -19.72 8.80
C LEU A 9 9.82 -20.61 9.97
N LEU A 10 9.40 -21.87 10.04
CA LEU A 10 9.85 -22.83 11.05
C LEU A 10 11.29 -23.31 10.81
N LYS A 11 11.76 -23.30 9.57
CA LYS A 11 13.11 -23.78 9.18
C LYS A 11 14.17 -22.70 9.18
N ILE A 12 13.79 -21.43 9.17
CA ILE A 12 14.72 -20.29 9.17
C ILE A 12 14.79 -19.68 10.57
N ASN A 13 15.96 -19.20 10.95
CA ASN A 13 16.17 -18.47 12.20
C ASN A 13 16.33 -16.98 11.86
N ILE A 14 15.52 -16.12 12.47
CA ILE A 14 15.58 -14.67 12.19
C ILE A 14 16.94 -14.07 12.52
N VAL A 15 17.66 -14.57 13.54
CA VAL A 15 18.99 -14.07 13.88
C VAL A 15 19.96 -14.34 12.73
N ASP A 16 19.89 -15.54 12.13
CA ASP A 16 20.77 -15.91 11.00
C ASP A 16 20.44 -15.08 9.74
N VAL A 17 19.16 -14.80 9.49
CA VAL A 17 18.73 -13.92 8.41
C VAL A 17 19.25 -12.50 8.62
N VAL A 18 18.97 -11.90 9.76
CA VAL A 18 19.32 -10.50 10.06
C VAL A 18 20.82 -10.30 10.16
N SER A 19 21.57 -11.27 10.72
CA SER A 19 23.03 -11.17 10.88
C SER A 19 23.81 -11.03 9.57
N GLN A 20 23.21 -11.39 8.43
CA GLN A 20 23.83 -11.21 7.13
C GLN A 20 23.85 -9.73 6.69
N TYR A 21 22.98 -8.92 7.26
CA TYR A 21 22.79 -7.52 6.91
C TYR A 21 23.18 -6.55 8.03
N VAL A 22 23.04 -6.98 9.27
CA VAL A 22 23.23 -6.14 10.47
C VAL A 22 24.20 -6.81 11.42
N LYS A 23 25.20 -6.07 11.92
CA LYS A 23 26.09 -6.55 12.98
C LYS A 23 25.35 -6.62 14.29
N LEU A 24 24.96 -7.81 14.68
CA LEU A 24 24.25 -8.07 15.94
C LEU A 24 25.23 -8.40 17.08
N ARG A 25 24.93 -7.93 18.29
CA ARG A 25 25.62 -8.28 19.54
C ARG A 25 24.59 -8.83 20.51
N LYS A 26 24.97 -9.89 21.26
CA LYS A 26 24.09 -10.48 22.25
C LYS A 26 23.90 -9.53 23.43
N GLY A 27 22.63 -9.22 23.75
CA GLY A 27 22.23 -8.39 24.88
C GLY A 27 21.17 -9.13 25.72
N GLY A 28 21.60 -9.89 26.69
CA GLY A 28 20.71 -10.74 27.50
C GLY A 28 20.12 -11.91 26.68
N LYS A 29 18.80 -12.02 26.60
CA LYS A 29 18.08 -13.06 25.83
C LYS A 29 18.01 -12.74 24.34
N ASP A 30 18.12 -11.45 23.96
CA ASP A 30 17.96 -10.94 22.62
C ASP A 30 19.29 -10.51 22.00
N PHE A 31 19.25 -10.17 20.72
CA PHE A 31 20.38 -9.60 19.98
C PHE A 31 20.08 -8.14 19.65
N MET A 32 21.09 -7.27 19.70
CA MET A 32 20.96 -5.84 19.46
C MET A 32 21.95 -5.38 18.40
N GLY A 33 21.55 -4.37 17.61
CA GLY A 33 22.39 -3.75 16.58
C GLY A 33 21.92 -2.33 16.23
N LEU A 34 22.63 -1.68 15.31
CA LEU A 34 22.17 -0.43 14.73
C LEU A 34 21.05 -0.75 13.71
N CYS A 35 20.00 0.04 13.73
CA CYS A 35 18.88 -0.16 12.83
C CYS A 35 19.27 0.06 11.36
N PRO A 36 18.93 -0.86 10.45
CA PRO A 36 19.20 -0.66 9.02
C PRO A 36 18.17 0.23 8.33
N PHE A 37 17.04 0.54 9.00
CA PHE A 37 15.91 1.28 8.42
C PHE A 37 15.93 2.78 8.74
N HIS A 38 16.75 3.23 9.72
CA HIS A 38 16.96 4.64 10.01
C HIS A 38 18.39 4.89 10.51
N ARG A 39 18.85 6.12 10.42
CA ARG A 39 20.20 6.50 10.87
C ARG A 39 20.22 6.72 12.39
N GLU A 40 21.08 5.99 13.08
CA GLU A 40 21.27 6.12 14.52
C GLU A 40 22.73 5.86 14.93
N LYS A 41 23.11 6.34 16.11
CA LYS A 41 24.45 6.13 16.67
C LYS A 41 24.45 5.14 17.84
N THR A 42 23.31 4.92 18.47
CA THR A 42 23.11 4.01 19.61
C THR A 42 22.20 2.87 19.18
N PRO A 43 22.53 1.61 19.47
CA PRO A 43 21.72 0.47 19.06
C PRO A 43 20.30 0.54 19.64
N SER A 44 19.28 0.57 18.78
CA SER A 44 17.87 0.50 19.15
C SER A 44 17.13 -0.64 18.45
N PHE A 45 17.82 -1.39 17.59
CA PHE A 45 17.28 -2.50 16.84
C PHE A 45 17.52 -3.81 17.60
N THR A 46 16.45 -4.51 17.93
CA THR A 46 16.47 -5.74 18.74
C THR A 46 15.89 -6.90 17.95
N VAL A 47 16.51 -8.08 18.05
CA VAL A 47 16.07 -9.33 17.44
C VAL A 47 15.90 -10.39 18.52
N SER A 48 14.70 -10.93 18.63
CA SER A 48 14.38 -11.98 19.61
C SER A 48 14.45 -13.37 18.95
N PRO A 49 15.42 -14.22 19.33
CA PRO A 49 15.50 -15.59 18.81
C PRO A 49 14.38 -16.48 19.34
N GLU A 50 13.83 -16.18 20.52
CA GLU A 50 12.74 -16.95 21.11
C GLU A 50 11.42 -16.67 20.41
N LYS A 51 11.12 -15.40 20.13
CA LYS A 51 9.88 -14.97 19.48
C LYS A 51 9.96 -14.95 17.96
N GLN A 52 11.17 -15.12 17.38
CA GLN A 52 11.42 -15.07 15.93
C GLN A 52 10.94 -13.77 15.26
N ILE A 53 11.13 -12.64 15.96
CA ILE A 53 10.78 -11.29 15.49
C ILE A 53 11.92 -10.31 15.73
N PHE A 54 11.94 -9.23 14.96
CA PHE A 54 12.76 -8.04 15.24
C PHE A 54 11.88 -6.85 15.57
N TYR A 55 12.46 -5.87 16.26
CA TYR A 55 11.82 -4.58 16.53
C TYR A 55 12.86 -3.49 16.76
N CYS A 56 12.60 -2.30 16.22
CA CYS A 56 13.42 -1.11 16.43
C CYS A 56 12.69 -0.11 17.34
N PHE A 57 13.24 0.17 18.52
CA PHE A 57 12.67 1.14 19.45
C PHE A 57 12.77 2.60 18.94
N GLY A 58 13.67 2.88 17.98
CA GLY A 58 13.85 4.20 17.38
C GLY A 58 12.75 4.53 16.35
N CYS A 59 12.67 3.78 15.26
CA CYS A 59 11.72 4.03 14.15
C CYS A 59 10.43 3.20 14.24
N LYS A 60 10.28 2.33 15.26
CA LYS A 60 9.11 1.46 15.47
C LYS A 60 8.91 0.36 14.42
N GLU A 61 9.86 0.18 13.52
CA GLU A 61 9.84 -0.90 12.55
C GLU A 61 10.03 -2.26 13.21
N GLY A 62 9.23 -3.25 12.81
CA GLY A 62 9.30 -4.60 13.36
C GLY A 62 8.61 -5.65 12.51
N GLY A 63 8.78 -6.93 12.87
CA GLY A 63 8.15 -8.04 12.16
C GLY A 63 8.98 -9.33 12.25
N ASN A 64 8.65 -10.32 11.40
CA ASN A 64 9.37 -11.59 11.30
C ASN A 64 10.50 -11.52 10.25
N ALA A 65 11.13 -12.67 9.94
CA ALA A 65 12.21 -12.75 8.94
C ALA A 65 11.76 -12.33 7.54
N ILE A 66 10.51 -12.63 7.14
CA ILE A 66 9.96 -12.22 5.84
C ILE A 66 9.81 -10.70 5.82
N SER A 67 9.20 -10.10 6.86
CA SER A 67 9.03 -8.65 6.98
C SER A 67 10.38 -7.92 6.96
N PHE A 68 11.42 -8.49 7.58
CA PHE A 68 12.77 -7.93 7.55
C PHE A 68 13.31 -7.87 6.11
N ILE A 69 13.26 -8.98 5.39
CA ILE A 69 13.75 -9.05 3.99
C ILE A 69 12.91 -8.16 3.07
N MET A 70 11.59 -8.12 3.26
CA MET A 70 10.71 -7.20 2.51
C MET A 70 11.20 -5.75 2.64
N LYS A 71 11.48 -5.30 3.85
CA LYS A 71 11.89 -3.91 4.13
C LYS A 71 13.34 -3.65 3.74
N TYR A 72 14.26 -4.56 4.02
CA TYR A 72 15.68 -4.36 3.77
C TYR A 72 16.04 -4.43 2.29
N GLU A 73 15.54 -5.45 1.58
CA GLU A 73 15.77 -5.66 0.14
C GLU A 73 14.72 -4.95 -0.73
N ASN A 74 13.75 -4.28 -0.08
CA ASN A 74 12.64 -3.59 -0.76
C ASN A 74 11.82 -4.54 -1.66
N LEU A 75 11.48 -5.70 -1.12
CA LEU A 75 10.78 -6.78 -1.82
C LEU A 75 9.31 -6.85 -1.39
N THR A 76 8.46 -7.33 -2.30
CA THR A 76 7.10 -7.74 -1.94
C THR A 76 7.14 -9.01 -1.06
N PHE A 77 6.04 -9.31 -0.37
CA PHE A 77 5.90 -10.51 0.45
C PHE A 77 6.28 -11.80 -0.31
N ILE A 78 5.83 -11.91 -1.55
CA ILE A 78 6.11 -13.05 -2.41
C ILE A 78 7.61 -13.14 -2.77
N GLU A 79 8.21 -12.00 -3.10
CA GLU A 79 9.63 -11.92 -3.43
C GLU A 79 10.52 -12.27 -2.25
N ALA A 80 10.15 -11.81 -1.06
CA ALA A 80 10.88 -12.13 0.17
C ALA A 80 10.81 -13.63 0.49
N ILE A 81 9.65 -14.28 0.30
CA ILE A 81 9.51 -15.73 0.43
C ILE A 81 10.40 -16.47 -0.59
N GLU A 82 10.43 -16.03 -1.85
CA GLU A 82 11.30 -16.63 -2.87
C GLU A 82 12.79 -16.42 -2.58
N HIS A 83 13.13 -15.23 -2.09
CA HIS A 83 14.50 -14.91 -1.67
C HIS A 83 14.96 -15.84 -0.55
N LEU A 84 14.19 -15.94 0.53
CA LEU A 84 14.47 -16.82 1.65
C LEU A 84 14.43 -18.31 1.24
N GLY A 85 13.43 -18.71 0.45
CA GLY A 85 13.34 -20.07 -0.06
C GLY A 85 14.58 -20.50 -0.85
N ARG A 86 15.07 -19.67 -1.75
CA ARG A 86 16.31 -19.91 -2.51
C ARG A 86 17.54 -19.97 -1.61
N GLN A 87 17.63 -19.04 -0.66
CA GLN A 87 18.77 -18.94 0.24
C GLN A 87 18.90 -20.16 1.16
N TYR A 88 17.79 -20.70 1.62
CA TYR A 88 17.75 -21.86 2.51
C TYR A 88 17.47 -23.20 1.82
N GLY A 89 17.41 -23.21 0.48
CA GLY A 89 17.16 -24.43 -0.32
C GLY A 89 15.75 -25.01 -0.13
N ILE A 90 14.77 -24.17 0.22
CA ILE A 90 13.38 -24.56 0.51
C ILE A 90 12.49 -24.12 -0.64
N GLU A 91 11.91 -25.07 -1.37
CA GLU A 91 10.85 -24.77 -2.34
C GLU A 91 9.52 -24.57 -1.62
N VAL A 92 8.98 -23.37 -1.66
CA VAL A 92 7.69 -23.04 -1.02
C VAL A 92 6.52 -23.33 -1.97
N GLU A 93 5.50 -24.04 -1.49
CA GLU A 93 4.29 -24.32 -2.25
C GLU A 93 3.30 -23.17 -2.19
N ARG A 94 2.79 -22.74 -3.33
CA ARG A 94 1.77 -21.71 -3.45
C ARG A 94 0.45 -22.31 -3.91
N LYS A 95 -0.59 -22.22 -3.12
CA LYS A 95 -1.94 -22.51 -3.59
C LYS A 95 -2.30 -21.51 -4.71
N GLY A 96 -2.35 -21.96 -5.96
CA GLY A 96 -2.66 -21.16 -7.15
C GLY A 96 -1.49 -20.93 -8.13
N ASP A 97 -0.27 -21.34 -7.82
CA ASP A 97 0.95 -21.00 -8.58
C ASP A 97 1.11 -21.70 -9.93
N ARG A 98 0.60 -22.91 -10.12
CA ARG A 98 0.75 -23.62 -11.41
C ARG A 98 0.14 -22.85 -12.58
N LYS A 99 -1.04 -22.24 -12.37
CA LYS A 99 -1.70 -21.43 -13.41
C LYS A 99 -0.95 -20.12 -13.66
N LYS A 100 -0.43 -19.47 -12.59
CA LYS A 100 0.39 -18.25 -12.73
C LYS A 100 1.73 -18.53 -13.37
N ALA A 101 2.41 -19.61 -12.99
CA ALA A 101 3.67 -20.02 -13.61
C ALA A 101 3.49 -20.25 -15.12
N GLY A 102 2.45 -21.00 -15.53
CA GLY A 102 2.14 -21.18 -16.94
C GLY A 102 1.87 -19.86 -17.68
N HIS A 103 1.20 -18.89 -17.03
CA HIS A 103 0.99 -17.57 -17.62
C HIS A 103 2.30 -16.79 -17.83
N TYR A 104 3.25 -16.80 -16.88
CA TYR A 104 4.56 -16.17 -17.05
C TYR A 104 5.35 -16.78 -18.22
N ASP A 105 5.38 -18.12 -18.29
CA ASP A 105 6.06 -18.83 -19.38
C ASP A 105 5.42 -18.49 -20.74
N ALA A 106 4.10 -18.48 -20.82
CA ALA A 106 3.38 -18.14 -22.05
C ALA A 106 3.64 -16.68 -22.48
N LEU A 107 3.63 -15.73 -21.55
CA LEU A 107 3.89 -14.31 -21.83
C LEU A 107 5.34 -14.08 -22.22
N GLU A 108 6.30 -14.78 -21.62
CA GLU A 108 7.71 -14.75 -22.01
C GLU A 108 7.90 -15.22 -23.45
N ARG A 109 7.27 -16.34 -23.85
CA ARG A 109 7.33 -16.86 -25.23
C ARG A 109 6.65 -15.91 -26.23
N LEU A 110 5.57 -15.27 -25.85
CA LEU A 110 4.96 -14.23 -26.68
C LEU A 110 5.90 -13.02 -26.84
N CYS A 111 6.59 -12.62 -25.78
CA CYS A 111 7.57 -11.54 -25.85
C CYS A 111 8.70 -11.86 -26.84
N GLU A 112 9.29 -13.05 -26.77
CA GLU A 112 10.29 -13.53 -27.72
C GLU A 112 9.76 -13.52 -29.17
N TYR A 113 8.54 -13.99 -29.37
CA TYR A 113 7.87 -13.97 -30.68
C TYR A 113 7.73 -12.54 -31.23
N TYR A 114 7.34 -11.58 -30.40
CA TYR A 114 7.22 -10.18 -30.83
C TYR A 114 8.57 -9.53 -31.12
N GLN A 115 9.60 -9.83 -30.31
CA GLN A 115 10.95 -9.34 -30.57
C GLN A 115 11.48 -9.84 -31.93
N GLU A 116 11.26 -11.11 -32.25
CA GLU A 116 11.63 -11.67 -33.55
C GLU A 116 10.82 -11.03 -34.69
N GLY A 117 9.51 -10.78 -34.48
CA GLY A 117 8.66 -10.07 -35.42
C GLY A 117 9.16 -8.64 -35.74
N LEU A 118 9.71 -7.95 -34.75
CA LEU A 118 10.32 -6.62 -34.95
C LEU A 118 11.58 -6.70 -35.81
N LYS A 119 12.45 -7.70 -35.59
CA LYS A 119 13.65 -7.90 -36.40
C LYS A 119 13.32 -8.13 -37.88
N GLN A 120 12.22 -8.82 -38.16
CA GLN A 120 11.76 -9.15 -39.50
C GLN A 120 10.99 -8.01 -40.22
N THR A 121 10.53 -6.98 -39.49
CA THR A 121 9.64 -5.94 -40.04
C THR A 121 10.35 -4.59 -40.14
N ALA A 122 10.85 -4.22 -41.33
CA ALA A 122 11.58 -2.97 -41.56
C ALA A 122 10.74 -1.74 -41.19
N ALA A 123 9.45 -1.68 -41.61
CA ALA A 123 8.57 -0.56 -41.32
C ALA A 123 8.37 -0.29 -39.82
N ALA A 124 8.39 -1.35 -38.99
CA ALA A 124 8.29 -1.22 -37.55
C ALA A 124 9.58 -0.64 -36.94
N ARG A 125 10.75 -1.07 -37.43
CA ARG A 125 12.04 -0.50 -37.01
C ARG A 125 12.17 0.97 -37.41
N GLU A 126 11.86 1.31 -38.64
CA GLU A 126 11.87 2.72 -39.13
C GLU A 126 10.94 3.62 -38.31
N TYR A 127 9.79 3.10 -37.89
CA TYR A 127 8.89 3.85 -37.01
C TYR A 127 9.55 4.17 -35.67
N LEU A 128 10.25 3.21 -35.06
CA LEU A 128 10.96 3.41 -33.80
C LEU A 128 12.17 4.36 -33.97
N GLU A 129 12.93 4.22 -35.06
CA GLU A 129 14.04 5.12 -35.39
C GLU A 129 13.57 6.57 -35.58
N LYS A 130 12.46 6.79 -36.31
CA LYS A 130 11.86 8.13 -36.45
C LYS A 130 11.41 8.75 -35.12
N ARG A 131 11.15 7.92 -34.11
CA ARG A 131 10.94 8.36 -32.73
C ARG A 131 12.24 8.53 -31.93
N GLY A 132 13.39 8.31 -32.57
CA GLY A 132 14.70 8.37 -31.93
C GLY A 132 14.96 7.21 -30.99
N ILE A 133 14.27 6.08 -31.11
CA ILE A 133 14.47 4.88 -30.27
C ILE A 133 15.54 4.03 -30.97
N SER A 134 16.72 3.96 -30.36
CA SER A 134 17.90 3.23 -30.85
C SER A 134 17.81 1.73 -30.58
N GLY A 135 18.68 0.93 -31.21
CA GLY A 135 18.68 -0.53 -31.06
C GLY A 135 18.91 -1.00 -29.62
N ASP A 136 19.78 -0.32 -28.87
CA ASP A 136 20.03 -0.58 -27.46
C ASP A 136 18.78 -0.36 -26.59
N ILE A 137 18.00 0.68 -26.86
CA ILE A 137 16.72 0.93 -26.18
C ILE A 137 15.66 -0.11 -26.57
N ILE A 138 15.64 -0.53 -27.85
CA ILE A 138 14.75 -1.61 -28.30
C ILE A 138 15.05 -2.90 -27.53
N GLU A 139 16.31 -3.26 -27.37
CA GLU A 139 16.74 -4.44 -26.62
C GLU A 139 16.46 -4.28 -25.14
N GLU A 140 16.79 -3.15 -24.54
CA GLU A 140 16.60 -2.89 -23.12
C GLU A 140 15.12 -2.94 -22.71
N PHE A 141 14.23 -2.34 -23.50
CA PHE A 141 12.80 -2.38 -23.27
C PHE A 141 12.11 -3.59 -23.88
N ARG A 142 12.88 -4.47 -24.54
CA ARG A 142 12.39 -5.71 -25.17
C ARG A 142 11.23 -5.44 -26.13
N LEU A 143 11.30 -4.33 -26.85
CA LEU A 143 10.25 -3.93 -27.79
C LEU A 143 10.10 -4.94 -28.91
N GLY A 144 8.87 -5.19 -29.33
CA GLY A 144 8.53 -6.16 -30.35
C GLY A 144 7.53 -5.63 -31.37
N TYR A 145 7.16 -6.48 -32.32
CA TYR A 145 6.11 -6.22 -33.29
C TYR A 145 5.32 -7.49 -33.59
N SER A 146 4.02 -7.39 -33.56
CA SER A 146 3.14 -8.49 -33.93
C SER A 146 2.84 -8.47 -35.43
N ILE A 147 3.35 -9.47 -36.16
CA ILE A 147 3.14 -9.60 -37.59
C ILE A 147 1.70 -10.08 -37.87
N ARG A 148 0.99 -9.40 -38.79
CA ARG A 148 -0.35 -9.79 -39.24
C ARG A 148 -0.33 -10.96 -40.23
N THR A 149 0.28 -12.08 -39.89
CA THR A 149 0.35 -13.23 -40.80
C THR A 149 -0.49 -14.39 -40.28
N ARG A 150 -1.39 -14.90 -41.11
CA ARG A 150 -2.19 -16.09 -40.78
C ARG A 150 -1.27 -17.30 -40.55
N GLY A 151 -1.44 -17.99 -39.43
CA GLY A 151 -0.71 -19.20 -39.10
C GLY A 151 0.67 -19.01 -38.44
N ALA A 152 1.33 -17.83 -38.55
CA ALA A 152 2.66 -17.59 -37.94
C ALA A 152 2.60 -17.72 -36.41
N LEU A 153 1.58 -17.13 -35.78
CA LEU A 153 1.41 -17.25 -34.33
C LEU A 153 1.23 -18.71 -33.91
N ARG A 154 0.38 -19.47 -34.62
CA ARG A 154 0.14 -20.90 -34.29
C ARG A 154 1.44 -21.72 -34.41
N ALA A 155 2.22 -21.50 -35.46
CA ALA A 155 3.50 -22.20 -35.66
C ALA A 155 4.50 -21.85 -34.54
N ALA A 156 4.57 -20.57 -34.15
CA ALA A 156 5.43 -20.12 -33.06
C ALA A 156 5.03 -20.74 -31.72
N LEU A 157 3.71 -20.82 -31.42
CA LEU A 157 3.22 -21.36 -30.15
C LEU A 157 3.34 -22.89 -30.05
N ASN A 158 3.15 -23.62 -31.15
CA ASN A 158 3.26 -25.10 -31.17
C ASN A 158 4.66 -25.60 -30.80
N ASN A 159 5.69 -24.82 -31.04
CA ASN A 159 7.09 -25.18 -30.76
C ASN A 159 7.52 -24.87 -29.31
N THR A 160 6.65 -24.30 -28.47
CA THR A 160 6.99 -23.90 -27.09
C THR A 160 6.86 -25.01 -26.06
N GLY A 161 6.12 -26.08 -26.37
CA GLY A 161 5.76 -27.12 -25.39
C GLY A 161 4.71 -26.69 -24.35
N ILE A 162 4.23 -25.44 -24.43
CA ILE A 162 3.20 -24.91 -23.52
C ILE A 162 1.82 -25.24 -24.09
N PRO A 163 0.88 -25.79 -23.30
CA PRO A 163 -0.48 -26.06 -23.74
C PRO A 163 -1.21 -24.80 -24.27
N SER A 164 -1.94 -24.96 -25.38
CA SER A 164 -2.62 -23.83 -26.05
C SER A 164 -3.65 -23.12 -25.16
N ASP A 165 -4.30 -23.83 -24.23
CA ASP A 165 -5.26 -23.28 -23.28
C ASP A 165 -4.62 -22.26 -22.33
N ILE A 166 -3.34 -22.39 -22.00
CA ILE A 166 -2.60 -21.42 -21.20
C ILE A 166 -2.47 -20.11 -21.98
N PHE A 167 -2.07 -20.16 -23.27
CA PHE A 167 -2.02 -18.96 -24.11
C PHE A 167 -3.40 -18.29 -24.24
N LEU A 168 -4.45 -19.08 -24.45
CA LEU A 168 -5.81 -18.58 -24.54
C LEU A 168 -6.27 -17.92 -23.22
N SER A 169 -5.87 -18.47 -22.08
CA SER A 169 -6.23 -17.93 -20.76
C SER A 169 -5.57 -16.60 -20.44
N THR A 170 -4.51 -16.18 -21.17
CA THR A 170 -3.95 -14.83 -21.08
C THR A 170 -4.87 -13.78 -21.71
N GLY A 171 -5.83 -14.19 -22.57
CA GLY A 171 -6.70 -13.31 -23.31
C GLY A 171 -6.03 -12.55 -24.49
N ILE A 172 -4.71 -12.70 -24.67
CA ILE A 172 -3.92 -12.11 -25.75
C ILE A 172 -4.13 -12.90 -27.03
N VAL A 173 -3.99 -14.22 -26.93
CA VAL A 173 -4.29 -15.16 -28.00
C VAL A 173 -5.78 -15.52 -27.95
N ARG A 174 -6.46 -15.41 -29.07
CA ARG A 174 -7.89 -15.70 -29.20
C ARG A 174 -8.10 -16.69 -30.34
N VAL A 175 -9.23 -17.36 -30.34
CA VAL A 175 -9.65 -18.25 -31.44
C VAL A 175 -10.83 -17.63 -32.17
N LYS A 176 -10.72 -17.51 -33.47
CA LYS A 176 -11.83 -17.15 -34.36
C LYS A 176 -11.77 -18.08 -35.59
N GLU A 177 -12.91 -18.69 -35.95
CA GLU A 177 -13.00 -19.61 -37.10
C GLU A 177 -11.91 -20.70 -37.08
N ASN A 178 -11.67 -21.29 -35.88
CA ASN A 178 -10.66 -22.32 -35.65
C ASN A 178 -9.19 -21.90 -35.93
N GLN A 179 -8.92 -20.58 -35.96
CA GLN A 179 -7.59 -20.02 -36.13
C GLN A 179 -7.19 -19.17 -34.91
N PHE A 180 -5.91 -19.24 -34.54
CA PHE A 180 -5.36 -18.36 -33.52
C PHE A 180 -5.23 -16.95 -34.06
N TYR A 181 -5.66 -16.01 -33.24
CA TYR A 181 -5.70 -14.60 -33.53
C TYR A 181 -4.97 -13.83 -32.42
N ASP A 182 -4.01 -12.99 -32.79
CA ASP A 182 -3.31 -12.12 -31.88
C ASP A 182 -3.99 -10.76 -31.77
N MET A 183 -4.35 -10.34 -30.56
CA MET A 183 -4.97 -9.04 -30.34
C MET A 183 -4.06 -7.85 -30.68
N PHE A 184 -2.74 -8.06 -30.72
CA PHE A 184 -1.74 -7.05 -31.05
C PHE A 184 -1.34 -7.02 -32.55
N GLY A 185 -1.96 -7.81 -33.39
CA GLY A 185 -1.62 -7.94 -34.80
C GLY A 185 -1.44 -6.59 -35.52
N GLY A 186 -0.24 -6.34 -36.08
CA GLY A 186 0.12 -5.09 -36.78
C GLY A 186 0.50 -3.93 -35.86
N ARG A 187 0.91 -4.21 -34.63
CA ARG A 187 1.28 -3.21 -33.62
C ARG A 187 2.70 -3.37 -33.14
N ILE A 188 3.35 -2.25 -32.80
CA ILE A 188 4.51 -2.27 -31.92
C ILE A 188 4.02 -2.81 -30.58
N VAL A 189 4.70 -3.82 -30.05
CA VAL A 189 4.37 -4.47 -28.79
C VAL A 189 5.42 -4.10 -27.73
N ILE A 190 4.94 -3.62 -26.59
CA ILE A 190 5.72 -3.11 -25.49
C ILE A 190 5.45 -4.02 -24.29
N PRO A 191 6.41 -4.84 -23.85
CA PRO A 191 6.18 -5.73 -22.71
C PRO A 191 6.08 -4.95 -21.41
N ILE A 192 5.10 -5.31 -20.59
CA ILE A 192 4.95 -4.81 -19.23
C ILE A 192 5.62 -5.85 -18.32
N ILE A 193 6.64 -5.41 -17.60
CA ILE A 193 7.52 -6.27 -16.79
C ILE A 193 7.34 -5.91 -15.32
N ASP A 194 7.14 -6.91 -14.47
CA ASP A 194 7.01 -6.73 -13.03
C ASP A 194 8.37 -6.47 -12.35
N VAL A 195 8.33 -6.14 -11.06
CA VAL A 195 9.54 -5.89 -10.24
C VAL A 195 10.49 -7.11 -10.17
N ASN A 196 10.01 -8.31 -10.49
CA ASN A 196 10.78 -9.56 -10.58
C ASN A 196 11.34 -9.85 -11.97
N LYS A 197 11.26 -8.90 -12.87
CA LYS A 197 11.67 -9.03 -14.28
C LYS A 197 10.88 -10.07 -15.09
N ARG A 198 9.63 -10.38 -14.70
CA ARG A 198 8.74 -11.28 -15.42
C ARG A 198 7.80 -10.49 -16.31
N VAL A 199 7.58 -10.95 -17.53
CA VAL A 199 6.56 -10.37 -18.42
C VAL A 199 5.18 -10.70 -17.86
N ILE A 200 4.38 -9.68 -17.58
CA ILE A 200 3.02 -9.82 -17.03
C ILE A 200 1.92 -9.43 -18.02
N GLY A 201 2.25 -8.73 -19.08
CA GLY A 201 1.34 -8.27 -20.12
C GLY A 201 2.05 -7.43 -21.17
N PHE A 202 1.28 -6.80 -22.05
CA PHE A 202 1.80 -5.97 -23.13
C PHE A 202 0.92 -4.74 -23.35
N GLY A 203 1.56 -3.66 -23.82
CA GLY A 203 0.93 -2.57 -24.54
C GLY A 203 1.16 -2.71 -26.04
N GLY A 204 0.21 -2.29 -26.86
CA GLY A 204 0.34 -2.34 -28.30
C GLY A 204 0.01 -1.03 -28.97
N ARG A 205 0.92 -0.44 -29.74
CA ARG A 205 0.69 0.77 -30.53
C ARG A 205 0.55 0.47 -31.99
N THR A 206 -0.53 0.91 -32.63
CA THR A 206 -0.71 0.75 -34.09
C THR A 206 0.29 1.58 -34.88
N LEU A 207 0.79 1.02 -35.98
CA LEU A 207 1.54 1.75 -37.00
C LEU A 207 0.64 2.45 -38.02
N ASP A 208 -0.61 2.02 -38.12
CA ASP A 208 -1.61 2.57 -39.00
C ASP A 208 -2.05 3.96 -38.50
N LYS A 209 -1.96 4.98 -39.36
CA LYS A 209 -2.32 6.37 -39.01
C LYS A 209 -3.78 6.51 -38.62
N ASP A 210 -4.66 5.75 -39.29
CA ASP A 210 -6.09 5.74 -39.06
C ASP A 210 -6.55 4.59 -38.15
N GLY A 211 -5.61 3.80 -37.67
CA GLY A 211 -5.86 2.61 -36.84
C GLY A 211 -6.36 2.97 -35.42
N MET A 212 -7.62 2.69 -35.16
CA MET A 212 -8.21 2.90 -33.82
C MET A 212 -8.46 1.56 -33.12
N PRO A 213 -8.28 1.51 -31.82
CA PRO A 213 -7.66 2.53 -30.95
C PRO A 213 -6.14 2.60 -31.17
N LYS A 214 -5.57 3.80 -30.96
CA LYS A 214 -4.13 4.06 -31.10
C LYS A 214 -3.28 3.16 -30.20
N TYR A 215 -3.70 2.96 -28.97
CA TYR A 215 -3.10 2.04 -27.99
C TYR A 215 -4.11 1.00 -27.53
N VAL A 216 -3.62 -0.20 -27.27
CA VAL A 216 -4.35 -1.28 -26.60
C VAL A 216 -3.45 -1.90 -25.54
N ASN A 217 -4.02 -2.36 -24.45
CA ASN A 217 -3.31 -3.10 -23.40
C ASN A 217 -3.84 -4.52 -23.31
N SER A 218 -3.01 -5.44 -22.80
CA SER A 218 -3.46 -6.77 -22.42
C SER A 218 -4.71 -6.71 -21.54
N PRO A 219 -5.63 -7.67 -21.68
CA PRO A 219 -6.71 -7.84 -20.73
C PRO A 219 -6.16 -8.22 -19.35
N GLU A 220 -6.93 -8.00 -18.31
CA GLU A 220 -6.57 -8.45 -16.97
C GLU A 220 -6.46 -9.97 -16.90
N SER A 221 -5.50 -10.46 -16.12
CA SER A 221 -5.24 -11.88 -15.96
C SER A 221 -4.83 -12.20 -14.53
N SER A 222 -4.52 -13.46 -14.24
CA SER A 222 -4.02 -13.87 -12.92
C SER A 222 -2.67 -13.23 -12.54
N VAL A 223 -1.92 -12.68 -13.53
CA VAL A 223 -0.60 -12.06 -13.34
C VAL A 223 -0.57 -10.58 -13.68
N PHE A 224 -1.61 -10.05 -14.33
CA PHE A 224 -1.70 -8.66 -14.75
C PHE A 224 -2.99 -8.00 -14.28
N LEU A 225 -2.85 -7.03 -13.39
CA LEU A 225 -3.92 -6.12 -12.95
C LEU A 225 -3.48 -4.70 -13.28
N LYS A 226 -4.12 -4.08 -14.27
CA LYS A 226 -3.74 -2.76 -14.77
C LYS A 226 -3.69 -1.70 -13.67
N ARG A 227 -4.67 -1.72 -12.76
CA ARG A 227 -4.75 -0.83 -11.60
C ARG A 227 -3.57 -0.93 -10.62
N ASN A 228 -2.80 -2.02 -10.69
CA ASN A 228 -1.66 -2.28 -9.80
C ASN A 228 -0.34 -2.34 -10.57
N SER A 229 -0.35 -2.14 -11.89
CA SER A 229 0.84 -2.29 -12.73
C SER A 229 1.41 -0.94 -13.13
N LEU A 230 2.74 -0.86 -13.16
CA LEU A 230 3.50 0.31 -13.58
C LEU A 230 4.51 -0.13 -14.64
N PHE A 231 4.51 0.52 -15.80
CA PHE A 231 5.50 0.25 -16.83
C PHE A 231 6.85 0.87 -16.44
N GLY A 232 7.91 0.11 -16.63
CA GLY A 232 9.28 0.53 -16.36
C GLY A 232 9.77 0.26 -14.94
N ILE A 233 8.92 -0.10 -14.00
CA ILE A 233 9.27 -0.30 -12.58
C ILE A 233 10.38 -1.35 -12.37
N ASP A 234 10.46 -2.37 -13.23
CA ASP A 234 11.48 -3.42 -13.20
C ASP A 234 12.91 -2.88 -13.29
N ARG A 235 13.12 -1.77 -13.99
CA ARG A 235 14.43 -1.13 -14.23
C ARG A 235 14.62 0.19 -13.49
N THR A 236 13.53 0.85 -13.11
CA THR A 236 13.59 2.19 -12.49
C THR A 236 13.55 2.16 -10.96
N LYS A 237 13.07 1.08 -10.33
CA LYS A 237 12.88 0.97 -8.87
C LYS A 237 14.11 1.33 -8.04
N ARG A 238 15.31 0.92 -8.46
CA ARG A 238 16.57 1.25 -7.77
C ARG A 238 16.87 2.75 -7.88
N HIS A 239 16.71 3.34 -9.07
CA HIS A 239 16.91 4.78 -9.27
C HIS A 239 15.89 5.62 -8.49
N ILE A 240 14.65 5.14 -8.36
CA ILE A 240 13.62 5.78 -7.54
C ILE A 240 14.06 5.80 -6.07
N ALA A 241 14.51 4.67 -5.54
CA ALA A 241 14.98 4.58 -4.16
C ALA A 241 16.27 5.42 -3.91
N ASP A 242 17.23 5.37 -4.85
CA ASP A 242 18.51 6.10 -4.73
C ASP A 242 18.32 7.62 -4.79
N GLN A 243 17.34 8.11 -5.57
CA GLN A 243 17.04 9.54 -5.73
C GLN A 243 15.95 10.03 -4.80
N ASP A 244 15.30 9.12 -4.07
CA ASP A 244 14.14 9.38 -3.20
C ASP A 244 13.05 10.21 -3.90
N GLU A 245 12.83 9.95 -5.20
CA GLU A 245 11.81 10.60 -6.01
C GLU A 245 11.40 9.74 -7.19
N VAL A 246 10.11 9.79 -7.59
CA VAL A 246 9.60 9.16 -8.79
C VAL A 246 8.83 10.14 -9.66
N PHE A 247 9.07 10.10 -10.97
CA PHE A 247 8.26 10.80 -11.97
C PHE A 247 7.23 9.82 -12.55
N ILE A 248 5.95 10.23 -12.54
CA ILE A 248 4.86 9.48 -13.15
C ILE A 248 4.46 10.17 -14.44
N VAL A 249 4.47 9.42 -15.55
CA VAL A 249 3.99 9.84 -16.87
C VAL A 249 2.83 8.95 -17.32
N GLU A 250 2.09 9.39 -18.35
CA GLU A 250 0.90 8.66 -18.80
C GLU A 250 1.22 7.49 -19.74
N GLY A 251 2.11 7.71 -20.70
CA GLY A 251 2.35 6.80 -21.82
C GLY A 251 3.67 6.04 -21.79
N TYR A 252 3.70 4.97 -22.56
CA TYR A 252 4.91 4.12 -22.69
C TYR A 252 6.09 4.86 -23.30
N PHE A 253 5.83 5.64 -24.38
CA PHE A 253 6.89 6.37 -25.08
C PHE A 253 7.37 7.57 -24.29
N ASP A 254 6.51 8.15 -23.44
CA ASP A 254 6.90 9.23 -22.53
C ASP A 254 7.97 8.74 -21.55
N LEU A 255 7.75 7.59 -20.93
CA LEU A 255 8.74 6.97 -20.06
C LEU A 255 10.03 6.65 -20.82
N ILE A 256 9.93 6.04 -22.01
CA ILE A 256 11.12 5.69 -22.80
C ILE A 256 11.91 6.97 -23.18
N ALA A 257 11.23 8.06 -23.49
CA ALA A 257 11.86 9.34 -23.78
C ALA A 257 12.58 9.93 -22.57
N LEU A 258 11.95 9.92 -21.37
CA LEU A 258 12.59 10.32 -20.13
C LEU A 258 13.83 9.47 -19.82
N TYR A 259 13.71 8.15 -19.95
CA TYR A 259 14.78 7.22 -19.70
C TYR A 259 16.00 7.48 -20.60
N ARG A 260 15.76 7.75 -21.89
CA ARG A 260 16.79 8.17 -22.86
C ARG A 260 17.42 9.52 -22.53
N ALA A 261 16.62 10.45 -21.98
CA ALA A 261 17.11 11.75 -21.52
C ALA A 261 17.92 11.66 -20.21
N GLY A 262 18.13 10.47 -19.65
CA GLY A 262 18.87 10.24 -18.41
C GLY A 262 18.03 10.28 -17.13
N ILE A 263 16.71 10.50 -17.25
CA ILE A 263 15.77 10.50 -16.12
C ILE A 263 15.31 9.06 -15.90
N LYS A 264 16.05 8.35 -15.03
CA LYS A 264 15.87 6.91 -14.83
C LYS A 264 14.94 6.55 -13.67
N ASN A 265 14.44 7.51 -12.93
CA ASN A 265 13.49 7.35 -11.82
C ASN A 265 12.04 7.67 -12.23
N ALA A 266 11.63 7.22 -13.43
CA ALA A 266 10.30 7.44 -13.95
C ALA A 266 9.52 6.12 -14.15
N VAL A 267 8.18 6.18 -14.07
CA VAL A 267 7.25 5.07 -14.37
C VAL A 267 6.05 5.58 -15.18
N SER A 268 5.36 4.67 -15.88
CA SER A 268 4.12 5.02 -16.59
C SER A 268 2.91 4.24 -16.08
N THR A 269 1.74 4.90 -16.08
CA THR A 269 0.45 4.34 -15.63
C THR A 269 -0.31 3.55 -16.69
N LEU A 270 0.31 3.26 -17.82
CA LEU A 270 -0.31 2.48 -18.90
C LEU A 270 -1.50 3.18 -19.59
N GLY A 271 -1.48 4.52 -19.64
CA GLY A 271 -2.56 5.32 -20.25
C GLY A 271 -3.85 5.30 -19.42
N THR A 272 -3.74 5.32 -18.10
CA THR A 272 -4.86 5.48 -17.16
C THR A 272 -4.49 6.48 -16.07
N SER A 273 -5.50 7.01 -15.37
CA SER A 273 -5.25 7.79 -14.16
C SER A 273 -4.49 6.96 -13.13
N VAL A 274 -3.63 7.62 -12.35
CA VAL A 274 -2.93 7.01 -11.21
C VAL A 274 -3.92 6.42 -10.22
N THR A 275 -3.61 5.27 -9.65
CA THR A 275 -4.47 4.53 -8.72
C THR A 275 -3.80 4.36 -7.36
N GLU A 276 -4.61 4.10 -6.33
CA GLU A 276 -4.14 3.76 -4.99
C GLU A 276 -3.14 2.59 -4.99
N GLY A 277 -3.44 1.51 -5.74
CA GLY A 277 -2.56 0.35 -5.84
C GLY A 277 -1.20 0.66 -6.48
N GLN A 278 -1.13 1.62 -7.42
CA GLN A 278 0.11 2.08 -8.02
C GLN A 278 0.91 2.95 -7.05
N ILE A 279 0.26 3.89 -6.33
CA ILE A 279 0.90 4.70 -5.29
C ILE A 279 1.42 3.80 -4.16
N GLY A 280 0.62 2.83 -3.70
CA GLY A 280 1.02 1.87 -2.67
C GLY A 280 2.29 1.09 -3.04
N LYS A 281 2.47 0.73 -4.32
CA LYS A 281 3.72 0.13 -4.81
C LYS A 281 4.89 1.10 -4.80
N LEU A 282 4.68 2.36 -5.19
CA LEU A 282 5.74 3.37 -5.24
C LEU A 282 6.21 3.78 -3.85
N ARG A 283 5.31 3.78 -2.86
CA ARG A 283 5.64 4.05 -1.45
C ARG A 283 6.68 3.07 -0.87
N ASN A 284 6.82 1.88 -1.44
CA ASN A 284 7.91 0.96 -1.05
C ASN A 284 9.29 1.51 -1.43
N TYR A 285 9.38 2.54 -2.27
CA TYR A 285 10.62 3.09 -2.78
C TYR A 285 10.80 4.57 -2.44
N THR A 286 9.73 5.36 -2.43
CA THR A 286 9.73 6.79 -2.10
C THR A 286 8.34 7.29 -1.77
N GLU A 287 8.25 8.33 -0.93
CA GLU A 287 7.01 9.09 -0.68
C GLU A 287 6.93 10.34 -1.57
N ASN A 288 8.00 10.68 -2.32
CA ASN A 288 8.08 11.86 -3.17
C ASN A 288 7.67 11.51 -4.59
N ILE A 289 6.43 11.84 -4.95
CA ILE A 289 5.82 11.52 -6.25
C ILE A 289 5.60 12.80 -7.04
N THR A 290 6.23 12.89 -8.20
CA THR A 290 6.06 14.00 -9.14
C THR A 290 5.28 13.56 -10.37
N LEU A 291 4.13 14.16 -10.61
CA LEU A 291 3.36 13.96 -11.84
C LEU A 291 3.93 14.85 -12.96
N MET A 292 4.26 14.26 -14.08
CA MET A 292 4.62 15.00 -15.30
C MET A 292 3.51 14.77 -16.32
N LEU A 293 2.63 15.75 -16.44
CA LEU A 293 1.42 15.67 -17.24
C LEU A 293 1.54 16.51 -18.52
N ASP A 294 0.77 16.12 -19.51
CA ASP A 294 0.57 16.90 -20.72
C ASP A 294 0.02 18.28 -20.36
N GLY A 295 0.44 19.31 -21.07
CA GLY A 295 0.02 20.71 -20.87
C GLY A 295 -1.40 20.99 -21.33
N ASP A 296 -2.29 20.01 -21.33
CA ASP A 296 -3.67 20.11 -21.79
C ASP A 296 -4.70 20.15 -20.63
N PRO A 297 -5.95 20.60 -20.88
CA PRO A 297 -6.99 20.65 -19.85
C PRO A 297 -7.34 19.29 -19.23
N ALA A 298 -7.14 18.18 -19.97
CA ALA A 298 -7.43 16.84 -19.48
C ALA A 298 -6.38 16.40 -18.45
N GLY A 299 -5.10 16.67 -18.69
CA GLY A 299 -4.01 16.44 -17.74
C GLY A 299 -4.23 17.21 -16.44
N ILE A 300 -4.61 18.49 -16.53
CA ILE A 300 -4.93 19.31 -15.35
C ILE A 300 -6.08 18.70 -14.55
N LYS A 301 -7.18 18.30 -15.20
CA LYS A 301 -8.32 17.66 -14.55
C LYS A 301 -7.94 16.32 -13.92
N SER A 302 -7.03 15.58 -14.53
CA SER A 302 -6.49 14.33 -13.98
C SER A 302 -5.69 14.59 -12.70
N ALA A 303 -4.81 15.60 -12.69
CA ALA A 303 -4.04 15.99 -11.52
C ALA A 303 -4.92 16.35 -10.33
N LEU A 304 -5.98 17.11 -10.56
CA LEU A 304 -6.89 17.56 -9.50
C LEU A 304 -7.57 16.41 -8.76
N ARG A 305 -7.86 15.31 -9.46
CA ARG A 305 -8.42 14.11 -8.84
C ARG A 305 -7.43 13.40 -7.91
N LEU A 306 -6.13 13.59 -8.14
CA LEU A 306 -5.09 12.92 -7.37
C LEU A 306 -4.75 13.64 -6.07
N ILE A 307 -5.18 14.90 -5.87
CA ILE A 307 -4.91 15.66 -4.64
C ILE A 307 -5.45 14.92 -3.42
N GLY A 308 -6.71 14.48 -3.48
CA GLY A 308 -7.35 13.71 -2.39
C GLY A 308 -6.61 12.40 -2.14
N LEU A 309 -6.31 11.65 -3.20
CA LEU A 309 -5.63 10.37 -3.11
C LEU A 309 -4.21 10.50 -2.50
N PHE A 310 -3.47 11.54 -2.87
CA PHE A 310 -2.15 11.81 -2.29
C PHE A 310 -2.22 12.21 -0.82
N ALA A 311 -3.23 13.01 -0.45
CA ALA A 311 -3.44 13.38 0.94
C ALA A 311 -3.85 12.18 1.81
N GLU A 312 -4.73 11.31 1.31
CA GLU A 312 -5.17 10.09 2.01
C GLU A 312 -4.02 9.09 2.19
N MET A 313 -3.17 8.96 1.18
CA MET A 313 -2.03 8.05 1.21
C MET A 313 -0.77 8.64 1.84
N ASP A 314 -0.81 9.88 2.32
CA ASP A 314 0.29 10.58 2.98
C ASP A 314 1.58 10.60 2.15
N VAL A 315 1.46 10.96 0.86
CA VAL A 315 2.59 11.12 -0.07
C VAL A 315 2.80 12.59 -0.45
N ASN A 316 4.05 12.95 -0.71
CA ASN A 316 4.43 14.27 -1.16
C ASN A 316 4.18 14.40 -2.67
N GLY A 317 2.97 14.83 -3.03
CA GLY A 317 2.56 15.01 -4.42
C GLY A 317 3.08 16.32 -5.01
N MET A 318 3.93 16.22 -6.02
CA MET A 318 4.41 17.36 -6.82
C MET A 318 3.89 17.25 -8.24
N MET A 319 3.91 18.33 -8.96
CA MET A 319 3.49 18.41 -10.36
C MET A 319 4.42 19.23 -11.22
N ILE A 320 4.61 18.80 -12.44
CA ILE A 320 5.25 19.49 -13.53
C ILE A 320 4.27 19.55 -14.69
N THR A 321 4.09 20.73 -15.28
CA THR A 321 3.35 20.93 -16.52
C THR A 321 4.33 21.20 -17.66
N LEU A 322 4.19 20.46 -18.73
CA LEU A 322 4.90 20.74 -19.96
C LEU A 322 4.22 21.91 -20.72
N PRO A 323 4.93 22.59 -21.61
CA PRO A 323 4.32 23.58 -22.49
C PRO A 323 3.16 22.99 -23.30
N GLU A 324 2.17 23.83 -23.60
CA GLU A 324 0.97 23.43 -24.35
C GLU A 324 1.32 22.70 -25.66
N GLY A 325 0.64 21.58 -25.92
CA GLY A 325 0.84 20.76 -27.12
C GLY A 325 2.01 19.77 -27.04
N HIS A 326 2.70 19.67 -25.90
CA HIS A 326 3.78 18.72 -25.69
C HIS A 326 3.41 17.65 -24.65
N ASP A 327 3.68 16.39 -24.99
CA ASP A 327 3.90 15.28 -24.07
C ASP A 327 5.42 15.10 -23.81
N PRO A 328 5.85 14.31 -22.84
CA PRO A 328 7.27 14.07 -22.57
C PRO A 328 8.06 13.54 -23.78
N ASP A 329 7.47 12.65 -24.60
CA ASP A 329 8.11 12.11 -25.80
C ASP A 329 8.37 13.20 -26.87
N SER A 330 7.36 14.00 -27.18
CA SER A 330 7.49 15.08 -28.17
C SER A 330 8.43 16.17 -27.67
N PHE A 331 8.35 16.53 -26.39
CA PHE A 331 9.19 17.56 -25.81
C PHE A 331 10.68 17.16 -25.84
N VAL A 332 11.03 15.96 -25.39
CA VAL A 332 12.41 15.47 -25.43
C VAL A 332 12.92 15.38 -26.87
N ARG A 333 12.09 14.93 -27.79
CA ARG A 333 12.47 14.80 -29.20
C ARG A 333 12.74 16.15 -29.87
N GLU A 334 11.97 17.18 -29.53
CA GLU A 334 12.05 18.49 -30.17
C GLU A 334 13.02 19.45 -29.48
N LYS A 335 13.06 19.42 -28.15
CA LYS A 335 13.83 20.37 -27.33
C LYS A 335 15.06 19.74 -26.66
N GLY A 336 15.10 18.42 -26.54
CA GLY A 336 16.18 17.71 -25.88
C GLY A 336 16.09 17.64 -24.35
N ALA A 337 17.06 16.98 -23.72
CA ALA A 337 17.09 16.72 -22.28
C ALA A 337 17.38 17.97 -21.43
N GLY A 338 18.19 18.92 -21.93
CA GLY A 338 18.55 20.12 -21.19
C GLY A 338 17.37 21.01 -20.79
N PRO A 339 16.54 21.45 -21.75
CA PRO A 339 15.32 22.21 -21.45
C PRO A 339 14.32 21.45 -20.55
N LEU A 340 14.22 20.12 -20.69
CA LEU A 340 13.39 19.33 -19.79
C LEU A 340 13.90 19.38 -18.35
N SER A 341 15.20 19.27 -18.14
CA SER A 341 15.81 19.38 -16.81
C SER A 341 15.53 20.75 -16.14
N GLU A 342 15.46 21.82 -16.92
CA GLU A 342 15.08 23.14 -16.37
C GLU A 342 13.61 23.20 -15.95
N ILE A 343 12.70 22.60 -16.74
CA ILE A 343 11.29 22.50 -16.36
C ILE A 343 11.12 21.67 -15.07
N MET A 344 11.88 20.58 -14.94
CA MET A 344 11.82 19.71 -13.75
C MET A 344 12.22 20.42 -12.46
N LYS A 345 13.08 21.44 -12.52
CA LYS A 345 13.43 22.26 -11.34
C LYS A 345 12.26 23.08 -10.82
N ASN A 346 11.28 23.38 -11.67
CA ASN A 346 10.11 24.21 -11.35
C ASN A 346 8.88 23.40 -10.90
N LYS A 347 9.10 22.19 -10.38
CA LYS A 347 8.02 21.38 -9.81
C LYS A 347 7.34 22.10 -8.65
N LYS A 348 6.02 22.00 -8.58
CA LYS A 348 5.20 22.62 -7.53
C LYS A 348 4.41 21.55 -6.78
N PRO A 349 4.10 21.74 -5.48
CA PRO A 349 3.10 20.93 -4.81
C PRO A 349 1.79 20.93 -5.61
N ILE A 350 1.17 19.75 -5.74
CA ILE A 350 -0.04 19.61 -6.58
C ILE A 350 -1.18 20.52 -6.12
N LEU A 351 -1.29 20.76 -4.82
CA LEU A 351 -2.29 21.67 -4.27
C LEU A 351 -1.97 23.13 -4.58
N ASP A 352 -0.68 23.52 -4.59
CA ASP A 352 -0.26 24.87 -5.01
C ASP A 352 -0.59 25.12 -6.47
N PHE A 353 -0.33 24.14 -7.32
CA PHE A 353 -0.73 24.20 -8.72
C PHE A 353 -2.24 24.41 -8.88
N TYR A 354 -3.06 23.73 -8.08
CA TYR A 354 -4.51 23.93 -8.05
C TYR A 354 -4.89 25.36 -7.72
N PHE A 355 -4.30 25.92 -6.66
CA PHE A 355 -4.53 27.31 -6.28
C PHE A 355 -4.15 28.28 -7.37
N ASP A 356 -2.98 28.11 -7.99
CA ASP A 356 -2.50 28.97 -9.08
C ASP A 356 -3.45 28.93 -10.28
N HIS A 357 -3.81 27.72 -10.72
CA HIS A 357 -4.69 27.51 -11.88
C HIS A 357 -6.08 28.13 -11.70
N TYR A 358 -6.64 28.09 -10.49
CA TYR A 358 -7.96 28.67 -10.23
C TYR A 358 -7.92 30.16 -9.91
N SER A 359 -6.82 30.67 -9.33
CA SER A 359 -6.67 32.11 -9.07
C SER A 359 -6.65 32.97 -10.34
N GLU A 360 -6.20 32.39 -11.45
CA GLU A 360 -6.13 33.06 -12.76
C GLU A 360 -7.47 33.03 -13.53
N LYS A 361 -8.46 32.28 -13.06
CA LYS A 361 -9.76 32.18 -13.76
C LYS A 361 -10.69 33.34 -13.46
N GLU A 362 -11.38 33.81 -14.49
CA GLU A 362 -12.42 34.85 -14.42
C GLU A 362 -13.51 34.52 -13.37
N ALA A 363 -13.76 33.23 -13.11
CA ALA A 363 -14.66 32.75 -12.09
C ALA A 363 -14.33 33.25 -10.67
N MET A 364 -13.07 33.50 -10.34
CA MET A 364 -12.65 34.02 -9.03
C MET A 364 -13.03 35.48 -8.79
N SER A 365 -13.46 36.21 -9.81
CA SER A 365 -14.02 37.57 -9.67
C SER A 365 -15.46 37.58 -9.14
N THR A 366 -16.17 36.45 -9.20
CA THR A 366 -17.58 36.32 -8.78
C THR A 366 -17.72 35.60 -7.43
N ILE A 367 -18.74 35.95 -6.65
CA ILE A 367 -19.03 35.27 -5.37
C ILE A 367 -19.31 33.78 -5.61
N GLN A 368 -20.06 33.45 -6.65
CA GLN A 368 -20.40 32.06 -7.00
C GLN A 368 -19.16 31.26 -7.40
N GLY A 369 -18.25 31.83 -8.16
CA GLY A 369 -16.99 31.18 -8.53
C GLY A 369 -16.08 30.91 -7.33
N LYS A 370 -15.97 31.88 -6.42
CA LYS A 370 -15.27 31.71 -5.13
C LYS A 370 -15.90 30.59 -4.28
N GLN A 371 -17.23 30.53 -4.23
CA GLN A 371 -17.93 29.48 -3.48
C GLN A 371 -17.65 28.09 -4.08
N VAL A 372 -17.70 27.93 -5.39
CA VAL A 372 -17.38 26.66 -6.06
C VAL A 372 -15.94 26.26 -5.79
N PHE A 373 -15.00 27.20 -5.87
CA PHE A 373 -13.59 26.94 -5.56
C PHE A 373 -13.39 26.46 -4.12
N ILE A 374 -13.99 27.14 -3.14
CA ILE A 374 -13.95 26.75 -1.74
C ILE A 374 -14.48 25.33 -1.56
N MET A 375 -15.66 25.02 -2.13
CA MET A 375 -16.26 23.70 -2.01
C MET A 375 -15.38 22.58 -2.63
N GLN A 376 -14.64 22.88 -3.68
CA GLN A 376 -13.76 21.91 -4.33
C GLN A 376 -12.44 21.71 -3.59
N VAL A 377 -11.84 22.77 -3.02
CA VAL A 377 -10.51 22.67 -2.40
C VAL A 377 -10.56 22.24 -0.94
N MET A 378 -11.61 22.61 -0.20
CA MET A 378 -11.74 22.33 1.25
C MET A 378 -11.64 20.85 1.63
N PRO A 379 -12.24 19.89 0.89
CA PRO A 379 -12.05 18.47 1.19
C PRO A 379 -10.58 18.04 1.14
N HIS A 380 -9.82 18.57 0.18
CA HIS A 380 -8.40 18.27 0.02
C HIS A 380 -7.54 18.90 1.11
N ILE A 381 -7.82 20.14 1.51
CA ILE A 381 -7.16 20.79 2.65
C ILE A 381 -7.47 20.01 3.94
N GLY A 382 -8.72 19.58 4.12
CA GLY A 382 -9.16 18.79 5.28
C GLY A 382 -8.46 17.44 5.42
N ALA A 383 -8.09 16.81 4.31
CA ALA A 383 -7.38 15.53 4.27
C ALA A 383 -5.89 15.65 4.66
N ILE A 384 -5.32 16.86 4.69
CA ILE A 384 -3.91 17.06 5.08
C ILE A 384 -3.75 16.74 6.57
N ARG A 385 -2.91 15.74 6.89
CA ARG A 385 -2.65 15.31 8.27
C ARG A 385 -1.79 16.31 9.05
N ASP A 386 -0.78 16.90 8.39
CA ASP A 386 0.07 17.93 8.97
C ASP A 386 -0.74 19.21 9.26
N ASN A 387 -0.89 19.51 10.55
CA ASN A 387 -1.71 20.63 11.02
C ASN A 387 -1.14 21.98 10.57
N ILE A 388 0.19 22.16 10.54
CA ILE A 388 0.84 23.42 10.13
C ILE A 388 0.61 23.64 8.63
N LYS A 389 0.87 22.62 7.81
CA LYS A 389 0.64 22.66 6.37
C LYS A 389 -0.83 22.94 6.05
N ARG A 390 -1.76 22.30 6.75
CA ARG A 390 -3.20 22.54 6.61
C ARG A 390 -3.59 23.98 6.93
N GLN A 391 -3.08 24.56 8.02
CA GLN A 391 -3.34 25.95 8.39
C GLN A 391 -2.78 26.94 7.37
N LEU A 392 -1.61 26.67 6.81
CA LEU A 392 -1.04 27.51 5.75
C LEU A 392 -1.92 27.53 4.50
N TYR A 393 -2.50 26.41 4.11
CA TYR A 393 -3.45 26.35 2.98
C TYR A 393 -4.78 27.02 3.29
N ILE A 394 -5.30 26.92 4.52
CA ILE A 394 -6.49 27.66 4.97
C ILE A 394 -6.23 29.17 4.87
N LYS A 395 -5.09 29.63 5.36
CA LYS A 395 -4.69 31.04 5.25
C LYS A 395 -4.61 31.50 3.79
N ARG A 396 -4.00 30.71 2.91
CA ARG A 396 -3.92 31.02 1.48
C ARG A 396 -5.32 31.08 0.84
N LEU A 397 -6.22 30.17 1.22
CA LEU A 397 -7.60 30.15 0.76
C LEU A 397 -8.34 31.44 1.20
N SER A 398 -8.18 31.85 2.46
CA SER A 398 -8.73 33.09 3.01
C SER A 398 -8.26 34.31 2.22
N GLN A 399 -6.95 34.42 1.95
CA GLN A 399 -6.37 35.51 1.17
C GLN A 399 -6.94 35.59 -0.26
N LEU A 400 -7.10 34.45 -0.93
CA LEU A 400 -7.60 34.39 -2.31
C LEU A 400 -9.10 34.68 -2.41
N THR A 401 -9.88 34.24 -1.46
CA THR A 401 -11.34 34.33 -1.52
C THR A 401 -11.91 35.56 -0.81
N GLY A 402 -11.14 36.12 0.13
CA GLY A 402 -11.58 37.20 1.01
C GLY A 402 -12.56 36.72 2.11
N VAL A 403 -12.62 35.41 2.35
CA VAL A 403 -13.42 34.82 3.44
C VAL A 403 -12.50 34.56 4.63
N ASP A 404 -12.89 34.94 5.83
CA ASP A 404 -12.09 34.80 7.03
C ASP A 404 -11.78 33.34 7.36
N GLU A 405 -10.58 33.06 7.88
CA GLU A 405 -10.07 31.71 8.21
C GLU A 405 -11.00 30.97 9.16
N GLU A 406 -11.72 31.67 10.04
CA GLU A 406 -12.68 31.10 10.99
C GLU A 406 -13.83 30.32 10.30
N HIS A 407 -14.18 30.71 9.07
CA HIS A 407 -15.21 30.01 8.28
C HIS A 407 -14.72 28.73 7.64
N PHE A 408 -13.39 28.54 7.52
CA PHE A 408 -12.75 27.32 7.02
C PHE A 408 -12.26 26.41 8.15
N ALA A 409 -12.15 26.92 9.38
CA ALA A 409 -11.90 26.07 10.52
C ALA A 409 -13.02 25.02 10.55
N PRO A 410 -12.71 23.71 10.70
CA PRO A 410 -13.77 22.75 10.95
C PRO A 410 -14.53 23.31 12.15
N LYS A 411 -15.81 23.70 11.95
CA LYS A 411 -16.68 23.95 13.09
C LYS A 411 -16.43 22.76 13.99
N ARG A 412 -15.91 22.99 15.20
CA ARG A 412 -16.04 22.01 16.27
C ARG A 412 -17.54 21.80 16.36
N ILE A 413 -18.05 20.88 15.57
CA ILE A 413 -19.31 20.26 15.86
C ILE A 413 -18.98 19.62 17.20
N TYR A 414 -19.44 20.25 18.25
CA TYR A 414 -19.72 19.57 19.48
C TYR A 414 -20.83 18.59 19.12
N GLU A 415 -20.43 17.51 18.40
CA GLU A 415 -21.15 16.28 18.50
C GLU A 415 -20.90 15.84 19.95
N ALA A 416 -21.89 16.12 20.77
CA ALA A 416 -22.10 15.37 21.97
C ALA A 416 -22.25 13.90 21.56
N GLY A 417 -21.15 13.14 21.64
CA GLY A 417 -21.16 11.72 21.31
C GLY A 417 -19.94 11.27 20.53
N ASN A 418 -18.93 10.82 21.26
CA ASN A 418 -17.69 10.15 20.92
C ASN A 418 -16.46 11.04 20.72
N GLY A 419 -16.07 11.65 21.85
CA GLY A 419 -14.71 12.10 22.04
C GLY A 419 -13.77 10.88 22.00
N THR A 420 -12.93 10.79 20.97
CA THR A 420 -11.63 10.17 21.13
C THR A 420 -10.89 11.00 22.17
N GLN A 421 -11.08 10.64 23.44
CA GLN A 421 -10.25 11.12 24.54
C GLN A 421 -8.81 10.78 24.11
N LYS A 422 -7.93 11.80 24.07
CA LYS A 422 -6.49 11.57 24.14
C LYS A 422 -6.32 10.53 25.25
N ALA A 423 -5.80 9.37 24.88
CA ALA A 423 -5.57 8.28 25.82
C ALA A 423 -4.77 8.86 26.97
N ASP A 424 -5.30 8.73 28.18
CA ASP A 424 -4.61 9.10 29.41
C ASP A 424 -3.30 8.31 29.42
N PRO A 425 -2.11 8.95 29.46
CA PRO A 425 -0.83 8.25 29.33
C PRO A 425 -0.69 7.07 30.29
N VAL A 426 -1.32 7.15 31.46
CA VAL A 426 -1.34 6.07 32.46
C VAL A 426 -2.20 4.88 31.98
N LYS A 427 -3.30 5.12 31.24
CA LYS A 427 -4.14 4.05 30.70
C LYS A 427 -3.48 3.33 29.53
N ALA A 428 -2.81 4.04 28.65
CA ALA A 428 -2.08 3.43 27.53
C ALA A 428 -0.97 2.47 28.02
N VAL A 429 -0.33 2.78 29.14
CA VAL A 429 0.68 1.91 29.74
C VAL A 429 0.05 0.62 30.29
N ILE A 430 -1.13 0.70 30.93
CA ILE A 430 -1.82 -0.48 31.50
C ILE A 430 -2.31 -1.40 30.37
N GLU A 431 -2.89 -0.84 29.31
CA GLU A 431 -3.42 -1.59 28.18
C GLU A 431 -2.30 -2.34 27.42
N LYS A 432 -1.13 -1.72 27.25
CA LYS A 432 0.05 -2.38 26.68
C LYS A 432 0.52 -3.56 27.57
N LYS A 433 0.54 -3.39 28.88
CA LYS A 433 0.92 -4.46 29.82
C LYS A 433 -0.01 -5.67 29.76
N VAL A 434 -1.31 -5.47 29.50
CA VAL A 434 -2.27 -6.58 29.33
C VAL A 434 -1.97 -7.36 28.06
N ILE A 435 -1.71 -6.69 26.94
CA ILE A 435 -1.29 -7.36 25.70
C ILE A 435 0.01 -8.15 25.96
N SER A 436 1.00 -7.54 26.61
CA SER A 436 2.26 -8.18 26.98
C SER A 436 2.04 -9.44 27.86
N ALA A 437 1.14 -9.37 28.85
CA ALA A 437 0.78 -10.50 29.70
C ALA A 437 0.14 -11.66 28.91
N CYS A 438 -0.78 -11.36 27.99
CA CYS A 438 -1.42 -12.36 27.13
C CYS A 438 -0.44 -12.98 26.13
N ILE A 439 0.57 -12.22 25.67
CA ILE A 439 1.65 -12.76 24.83
C ILE A 439 2.54 -13.72 25.63
N ALA A 440 2.88 -13.36 26.88
CA ALA A 440 3.70 -14.18 27.75
C ALA A 440 2.99 -15.44 28.27
N ARG A 441 1.68 -15.35 28.49
CA ARG A 441 0.81 -16.41 29.00
C ARG A 441 -0.50 -16.46 28.23
N PRO A 442 -0.55 -17.13 27.08
CA PRO A 442 -1.75 -17.18 26.22
C PRO A 442 -3.00 -17.74 26.90
N GLU A 443 -2.83 -18.59 27.91
CA GLU A 443 -3.93 -19.15 28.72
C GLU A 443 -4.79 -18.08 29.41
N LEU A 444 -4.27 -16.87 29.62
CA LEU A 444 -5.04 -15.77 30.19
C LEU A 444 -6.19 -15.32 29.29
N LEU A 445 -6.11 -15.60 27.96
CA LEU A 445 -7.15 -15.26 26.99
C LEU A 445 -8.47 -16.01 27.25
N GLN A 446 -8.44 -17.16 27.92
CA GLN A 446 -9.64 -17.90 28.30
C GLN A 446 -10.61 -17.09 29.20
N HIS A 447 -10.11 -16.11 29.94
CA HIS A 447 -10.94 -15.23 30.77
C HIS A 447 -11.91 -14.36 29.95
N PHE A 448 -11.61 -14.13 28.67
CA PHE A 448 -12.46 -13.38 27.74
C PHE A 448 -13.43 -14.27 26.94
N HIS A 449 -13.26 -15.59 27.00
CA HIS A 449 -14.10 -16.52 26.25
C HIS A 449 -15.58 -16.39 26.62
N GLY A 450 -16.45 -16.20 25.59
CA GLY A 450 -17.91 -16.07 25.78
C GLY A 450 -18.37 -14.89 26.61
N LYS A 451 -17.49 -13.94 26.98
CA LYS A 451 -17.85 -12.78 27.78
C LYS A 451 -17.95 -11.51 26.92
N GLU A 452 -19.06 -10.77 27.08
CA GLU A 452 -19.25 -9.45 26.49
C GLU A 452 -18.26 -8.38 27.02
N VAL A 453 -17.30 -8.78 27.87
CA VAL A 453 -16.34 -7.90 28.55
C VAL A 453 -15.41 -7.18 27.57
N LEU A 454 -15.08 -7.80 26.43
CA LEU A 454 -14.27 -7.16 25.39
C LEU A 454 -14.87 -5.84 24.90
N HIS A 455 -16.19 -5.70 24.88
CA HIS A 455 -16.85 -4.46 24.45
C HIS A 455 -16.58 -3.27 25.40
N TYR A 456 -16.08 -3.53 26.59
CA TYR A 456 -15.79 -2.50 27.60
C TYR A 456 -14.34 -2.04 27.64
N ILE A 457 -13.48 -2.64 26.82
CA ILE A 457 -12.17 -2.09 26.52
C ILE A 457 -12.40 -0.80 25.73
N LYS A 458 -12.06 0.35 26.33
CA LYS A 458 -12.36 1.66 25.75
C LYS A 458 -11.53 1.98 24.52
N ASN A 459 -10.27 1.56 24.52
CA ASN A 459 -9.39 1.72 23.40
C ASN A 459 -9.80 0.76 22.28
N ALA A 460 -10.18 1.29 21.12
CA ALA A 460 -10.64 0.51 19.98
C ALA A 460 -9.56 -0.43 19.44
N ASP A 461 -8.31 0.03 19.40
CA ASP A 461 -7.18 -0.73 18.89
C ASP A 461 -6.84 -1.92 19.81
N VAL A 462 -6.77 -1.68 21.12
CA VAL A 462 -6.57 -2.75 22.11
C VAL A 462 -7.71 -3.76 22.09
N ARG A 463 -8.95 -3.29 21.95
CA ARG A 463 -10.13 -4.16 21.83
C ARG A 463 -10.06 -5.03 20.57
N GLU A 464 -9.65 -4.46 19.43
CA GLU A 464 -9.47 -5.20 18.18
C GLU A 464 -8.37 -6.26 18.31
N ILE A 465 -7.22 -5.89 18.90
CA ILE A 465 -6.12 -6.81 19.17
C ILE A 465 -6.57 -7.96 20.08
N MET A 466 -7.21 -7.64 21.21
CA MET A 466 -7.66 -8.64 22.18
C MET A 466 -8.71 -9.57 21.59
N ALA A 467 -9.64 -9.06 20.77
CA ALA A 467 -10.64 -9.89 20.10
C ALA A 467 -9.98 -10.88 19.12
N LYS A 468 -9.01 -10.43 18.31
CA LYS A 468 -8.26 -11.29 17.39
C LYS A 468 -7.39 -12.30 18.15
N MET A 469 -6.73 -11.91 19.27
CA MET A 469 -5.97 -12.83 20.13
C MET A 469 -6.86 -13.96 20.70
N VAL A 470 -8.04 -13.60 21.22
CA VAL A 470 -9.01 -14.58 21.73
C VAL A 470 -9.42 -15.56 20.64
N THR A 471 -9.74 -15.06 19.44
CA THR A 471 -10.13 -15.92 18.29
C THR A 471 -9.01 -16.90 17.90
N CYS A 472 -7.75 -16.42 17.83
CA CYS A 472 -6.60 -17.29 17.53
C CYS A 472 -6.39 -18.34 18.63
N PHE A 473 -6.48 -17.95 19.89
CA PHE A 473 -6.33 -18.88 21.02
C PHE A 473 -7.46 -19.92 21.05
N GLU A 474 -8.70 -19.56 20.71
CA GLU A 474 -9.83 -20.50 20.62
C GLU A 474 -9.66 -21.55 19.52
N GLN A 475 -8.95 -21.22 18.43
CA GLN A 475 -8.70 -22.14 17.31
C GLN A 475 -7.60 -23.13 17.61
N ASP A 476 -6.47 -22.66 18.16
CA ASP A 476 -5.22 -23.44 18.26
C ASP A 476 -4.81 -23.76 19.69
N ASN A 477 -5.51 -23.22 20.67
CA ASN A 477 -5.17 -23.27 22.11
C ASN A 477 -3.75 -22.74 22.44
N THR A 478 -3.19 -21.95 21.52
CA THR A 478 -1.87 -21.30 21.61
C THR A 478 -1.94 -19.93 20.95
N LEU A 479 -0.98 -19.06 21.25
CA LEU A 479 -0.80 -17.78 20.57
C LEU A 479 0.65 -17.62 20.15
N ASN A 480 0.92 -17.75 18.86
CA ASN A 480 2.24 -17.47 18.31
C ASN A 480 2.28 -16.01 17.82
N VAL A 481 3.07 -15.18 18.49
CA VAL A 481 3.17 -13.74 18.18
C VAL A 481 3.63 -13.50 16.76
N ARG A 482 4.58 -14.30 16.24
CA ARG A 482 5.10 -14.20 14.88
C ARG A 482 3.99 -14.33 13.85
N ASP A 483 3.10 -15.30 14.02
CA ASP A 483 2.02 -15.58 13.09
C ASP A 483 0.86 -14.60 13.33
N PHE A 484 0.65 -14.20 14.60
CA PHE A 484 -0.39 -13.24 14.97
C PHE A 484 -0.19 -11.85 14.35
N ILE A 485 1.04 -11.34 14.29
CA ILE A 485 1.31 -10.02 13.67
C ILE A 485 0.98 -9.99 12.17
N GLU A 486 1.05 -11.13 11.47
CA GLU A 486 0.74 -11.21 10.04
C GLU A 486 -0.77 -11.09 9.72
N ILE A 487 -1.63 -11.48 10.66
CA ILE A 487 -3.08 -11.37 10.50
C ILE A 487 -3.66 -9.99 10.88
N LEU A 488 -2.80 -9.09 11.36
CA LEU A 488 -3.20 -7.71 11.66
C LEU A 488 -3.10 -6.85 10.39
N ASP A 489 -4.22 -6.28 9.97
CA ASP A 489 -4.30 -5.52 8.71
C ASP A 489 -3.70 -4.11 8.83
N LYS A 490 -3.69 -3.54 10.07
CA LYS A 490 -3.26 -2.16 10.34
C LYS A 490 -1.85 -2.15 10.94
N GLU A 491 -0.97 -1.28 10.40
CA GLU A 491 0.41 -1.12 10.87
C GLU A 491 0.47 -0.64 12.33
N ASP A 492 -0.44 0.25 12.74
CA ASP A 492 -0.51 0.75 14.12
C ASP A 492 -0.77 -0.40 15.12
N LEU A 493 -1.64 -1.37 14.76
CA LEU A 493 -1.91 -2.53 15.61
C LEU A 493 -0.71 -3.47 15.68
N ARG A 494 0.01 -3.68 14.59
CA ARG A 494 1.26 -4.46 14.54
C ARG A 494 2.31 -3.84 15.45
N THR A 495 2.49 -2.53 15.34
CA THR A 495 3.43 -1.77 16.17
C THR A 495 3.10 -1.91 17.64
N LEU A 496 1.83 -1.80 18.04
CA LEU A 496 1.40 -1.94 19.44
C LEU A 496 1.66 -3.35 20.00
N VAL A 497 1.40 -4.40 19.20
CA VAL A 497 1.67 -5.79 19.58
C VAL A 497 3.18 -6.04 19.69
N LEU A 498 3.98 -5.54 18.75
CA LEU A 498 5.43 -5.65 18.79
C LEU A 498 6.03 -4.92 20.00
N ASP A 499 5.60 -3.68 20.25
CA ASP A 499 5.98 -2.92 21.45
C ASP A 499 5.66 -3.72 22.75
N ALA A 500 4.50 -4.36 22.80
CA ALA A 500 4.09 -5.17 23.93
C ALA A 500 4.90 -6.49 24.04
N ALA A 501 5.27 -7.08 22.90
CA ALA A 501 6.05 -8.32 22.87
C ALA A 501 7.50 -8.13 23.36
N PHE A 502 8.08 -6.94 23.13
CA PHE A 502 9.43 -6.59 23.62
C PHE A 502 9.43 -5.83 24.95
N ASP A 503 8.26 -5.57 25.54
CA ASP A 503 8.19 -4.97 26.87
C ASP A 503 8.72 -5.99 27.90
N HIS A 504 9.98 -5.82 28.29
CA HIS A 504 10.57 -6.66 29.34
C HIS A 504 9.91 -6.29 30.65
N ILE A 505 9.06 -7.18 31.16
CA ILE A 505 8.59 -7.10 32.54
C ILE A 505 9.85 -7.34 33.41
N PRO A 506 10.32 -6.37 34.21
CA PRO A 506 11.49 -6.56 35.06
C PRO A 506 11.27 -7.78 35.95
N GLU A 507 12.32 -8.57 36.22
CA GLU A 507 12.25 -9.77 37.09
C GLU A 507 11.67 -9.48 38.48
N ASN A 508 11.68 -8.21 38.91
CA ASN A 508 11.10 -7.70 40.16
C ASN A 508 9.72 -7.04 39.99
N ALA A 509 9.11 -7.08 38.79
CA ALA A 509 7.77 -6.52 38.57
C ALA A 509 6.69 -7.51 39.01
N ASP A 510 5.49 -6.98 39.27
CA ASP A 510 4.30 -7.78 39.57
C ASP A 510 4.11 -8.89 38.51
N ASP A 511 3.75 -10.11 39.00
CA ASP A 511 3.44 -11.26 38.13
C ASP A 511 2.52 -10.84 36.98
N PRO A 512 2.82 -11.17 35.71
CA PRO A 512 1.98 -10.87 34.55
C PRO A 512 0.51 -11.25 34.73
N GLU A 513 0.26 -12.36 35.42
CA GLU A 513 -1.10 -12.80 35.74
C GLU A 513 -1.80 -11.83 36.69
N LYS A 514 -1.11 -11.31 37.70
CA LYS A 514 -1.65 -10.33 38.63
C LYS A 514 -2.01 -9.02 37.90
N VAL A 515 -1.12 -8.52 37.06
CA VAL A 515 -1.36 -7.31 36.24
C VAL A 515 -2.57 -7.51 35.34
N PHE A 516 -2.66 -8.66 34.67
CA PHE A 516 -3.80 -9.02 33.84
C PHE A 516 -5.10 -9.08 34.66
N MET A 517 -5.10 -9.79 35.79
CA MET A 517 -6.30 -9.95 36.60
C MET A 517 -6.78 -8.63 37.21
N ASP A 518 -5.87 -7.74 37.62
CA ASP A 518 -6.23 -6.42 38.10
C ASP A 518 -6.87 -5.55 37.00
N TYR A 519 -6.35 -5.61 35.78
CA TYR A 519 -6.94 -4.94 34.63
C TYR A 519 -8.31 -5.55 34.26
N PHE A 520 -8.40 -6.87 34.22
CA PHE A 520 -9.64 -7.59 33.91
C PHE A 520 -10.75 -7.23 34.92
N ARG A 521 -10.43 -7.25 36.23
CA ARG A 521 -11.37 -6.79 37.29
C ARG A 521 -11.77 -5.32 37.13
N HIS A 522 -10.84 -4.48 36.70
CA HIS A 522 -11.16 -3.06 36.46
C HIS A 522 -12.17 -2.89 35.32
N ILE A 523 -11.98 -3.59 34.20
CA ILE A 523 -12.91 -3.58 33.05
C ILE A 523 -14.26 -4.16 33.49
N GLU A 524 -14.26 -5.29 34.17
CA GLU A 524 -15.47 -5.97 34.65
C GLU A 524 -16.28 -5.06 35.58
N ARG A 525 -15.62 -4.35 36.50
CA ARG A 525 -16.27 -3.34 37.36
C ARG A 525 -16.85 -2.17 36.57
N GLN A 526 -16.18 -1.69 35.54
CA GLN A 526 -16.71 -0.63 34.67
C GLN A 526 -17.94 -1.13 33.91
N PHE A 527 -17.92 -2.34 33.39
CA PHE A 527 -19.05 -3.00 32.75
C PHE A 527 -20.27 -3.01 33.66
N PHE A 528 -20.14 -3.54 34.87
CA PHE A 528 -21.26 -3.64 35.78
C PHE A 528 -21.77 -2.27 36.27
N ARG A 529 -20.89 -1.26 36.39
CA ARG A 529 -21.29 0.11 36.69
C ARG A 529 -22.15 0.72 35.59
N GLU A 530 -21.76 0.58 34.33
CA GLU A 530 -22.53 1.08 33.19
C GLU A 530 -23.87 0.33 33.04
N LYS A 531 -23.84 -0.99 33.23
CA LYS A 531 -25.07 -1.80 33.24
C LYS A 531 -26.04 -1.37 34.35
N SER A 532 -25.51 -1.12 35.54
CA SER A 532 -26.28 -0.58 36.66
C SER A 532 -26.90 0.78 36.36
N LYS A 533 -26.15 1.68 35.69
CA LYS A 533 -26.63 2.99 35.25
C LYS A 533 -27.78 2.86 34.26
N LYS A 534 -27.64 2.05 33.22
CA LYS A 534 -28.70 1.79 32.23
C LYS A 534 -29.95 1.18 32.83
N ILE A 535 -29.79 0.27 33.82
CA ILE A 535 -30.93 -0.30 34.55
C ILE A 535 -31.62 0.80 35.38
N THR A 536 -30.86 1.73 35.96
CA THR A 536 -31.46 2.87 36.72
C THR A 536 -32.24 3.81 35.82
N GLU A 537 -31.73 4.10 34.60
CA GLU A 537 -32.45 4.92 33.62
C GLU A 537 -33.74 4.24 33.17
N LYS A 538 -33.73 2.94 32.89
CA LYS A 538 -34.92 2.16 32.55
C LYS A 538 -35.93 2.06 33.72
N LEU A 539 -35.44 1.98 34.96
CA LEU A 539 -36.27 2.01 36.16
C LEU A 539 -37.05 3.33 36.26
N ALA A 540 -36.38 4.47 36.07
CA ALA A 540 -37.03 5.78 36.07
C ALA A 540 -38.11 5.92 34.97
N GLU A 541 -37.85 5.34 33.78
CA GLU A 541 -38.84 5.31 32.70
C GLU A 541 -40.05 4.42 33.03
N ALA A 542 -39.83 3.25 33.65
CA ALA A 542 -40.89 2.33 34.05
C ALA A 542 -41.75 2.90 35.21
N GLU A 543 -41.10 3.58 36.17
CA GLU A 543 -41.78 4.33 37.26
C GLU A 543 -42.66 5.44 36.69
N GLY A 544 -42.17 6.20 35.70
CA GLY A 544 -42.92 7.25 35.00
C GLY A 544 -44.15 6.72 34.23
N LYS A 545 -44.09 5.45 33.80
CA LYS A 545 -45.22 4.77 33.11
C LYS A 545 -46.13 3.96 34.03
N GLY A 546 -45.77 3.80 35.31
CA GLY A 546 -46.53 3.03 36.29
C GLY A 546 -46.50 1.51 36.03
N ASP A 547 -45.48 0.99 35.32
CA ASP A 547 -45.38 -0.42 34.97
C ASP A 547 -44.74 -1.24 36.10
N ALA A 548 -45.60 -1.72 37.02
CA ALA A 548 -45.17 -2.46 38.20
C ALA A 548 -44.43 -3.78 37.90
N ALA A 549 -44.73 -4.45 36.78
CA ALA A 549 -44.06 -5.69 36.38
C ALA A 549 -42.62 -5.42 35.90
N ALA A 550 -42.44 -4.41 35.05
CA ALA A 550 -41.11 -3.99 34.57
C ALA A 550 -40.26 -3.46 35.72
N ILE A 551 -40.82 -2.71 36.69
CA ILE A 551 -40.10 -2.23 37.86
C ILE A 551 -39.55 -3.37 38.70
N THR A 552 -40.35 -4.40 38.95
CA THR A 552 -39.94 -5.58 39.75
C THR A 552 -38.78 -6.33 39.08
N GLU A 553 -38.87 -6.59 37.78
CA GLU A 553 -37.85 -7.25 37.01
C GLU A 553 -36.53 -6.46 36.97
N LEU A 554 -36.59 -5.15 36.73
CA LEU A 554 -35.43 -4.26 36.70
C LEU A 554 -34.74 -4.13 38.06
N LEU A 555 -35.49 -4.17 39.17
CA LEU A 555 -34.93 -4.19 40.53
C LEU A 555 -34.17 -5.49 40.81
N GLU A 556 -34.66 -6.65 40.35
CA GLU A 556 -33.97 -7.93 40.46
C GLU A 556 -32.66 -7.93 39.65
N GLN A 557 -32.73 -7.45 38.41
CA GLN A 557 -31.55 -7.28 37.56
C GLN A 557 -30.51 -6.32 38.20
N LYS A 558 -30.95 -5.23 38.81
CA LYS A 558 -30.09 -4.27 39.51
C LYS A 558 -29.39 -4.91 40.70
N LYS A 559 -30.10 -5.72 41.47
CA LYS A 559 -29.56 -6.45 42.64
C LYS A 559 -28.47 -7.45 42.19
N GLN A 560 -28.67 -8.18 41.11
CA GLN A 560 -27.66 -9.10 40.53
C GLN A 560 -26.40 -8.34 40.08
N VAL A 561 -26.57 -7.20 39.39
CA VAL A 561 -25.43 -6.38 38.94
C VAL A 561 -24.64 -5.78 40.11
N LEU A 562 -25.33 -5.34 41.19
CA LEU A 562 -24.65 -4.78 42.36
C LEU A 562 -23.86 -5.80 43.17
N THR A 563 -24.20 -7.08 43.12
CA THR A 563 -23.40 -8.17 43.73
C THR A 563 -22.05 -8.38 43.04
N HIS A 564 -21.96 -8.13 41.73
CA HIS A 564 -20.70 -8.18 40.99
C HIS A 564 -19.81 -6.95 41.18
N ILE A 565 -20.38 -5.77 41.48
CA ILE A 565 -19.60 -4.55 41.77
C ILE A 565 -18.92 -4.61 43.13
N LYS A 566 -19.48 -5.35 44.08
CA LYS A 566 -18.98 -5.46 45.48
C LYS A 566 -17.90 -6.53 45.67
N LYS A 567 -17.77 -7.44 44.72
CA LYS A 567 -16.66 -8.41 44.66
C LYS A 567 -15.46 -7.80 43.92
#